data_a486b71febd7d92b12132d115e39d0e0
#
_entry.id   a486b71febd7d92b12132d115e39d0e0
#
_cell.length_a   1.000
_cell.length_b   1.000
_cell.length_c   1.000
_cell.angle_alpha   90.00
_cell.angle_beta   90.00
_cell.angle_gamma   90.00
#
_symmetry.space_group_name_H-M   'P 1'
#
loop_
_entity.id
_entity.type
_entity.pdbx_description
1 polymer ?
#
loop_
_entity_poly.entity_id
_entity_poly.type
_entity_poly.pdbx_seq_one_letter_code
_entity_poly.pdbx_strand_id
1 'polypeptide(L)'
;MEHFFDNSQSTKAATLTREELLARNSILESELARALREIYQLRNLKISDEQLKLLLDEQVMALRESEYGASSERYKKPEKSEKSQNPPKPRVKKPSERYSNIPVRELEIAATLAPSCTCCGKVMTDSGMREESEQLTVIPKKYEIVRQLRVKYRCSCHGSIITAPAPKRIIEGSSYSDEMIEDVALSKYCDLIPIERYVAMAARGGLKDLPPQSLIELTHEFADFVSPVYTLIKNGVLSSRVLHADETPHRMLEGSDKKSWYLWGFSTKEHCFLECHDTRSGDVASEVLIKSKGEVLITDVYSGYAKAVRLANEQRRLQGRPQIRSAYCNAHARRYFYKNWPKYKEAEFYLDHFHEIYQLEAAAKGQAPPKILELRREMAPRFAAMKKRAMEELPGYPEQGKYYKALKYFLGNFEGLTLFLADAGVSIDNNSQERLLRSHVVGRKTWYGTHSERGAFTAAILFTIVETCKLNGVNPREYIKAIVQELLAGKPPRTPSMYRATLPTA
;
A
#
# COMPACT_ATOMS: atom_id res chain seq x y z
N MET A 1 -0.95 49.94 11.53
CA MET A 1 0.39 50.27 10.97
C MET A 1 0.68 49.25 9.90
N GLU A 2 0.30 49.65 8.70
CA GLU A 2 0.54 48.88 7.46
C GLU A 2 2.03 49.02 7.08
N HIS A 3 2.70 47.92 6.79
CA HIS A 3 3.91 47.96 5.98
C HIS A 3 3.74 46.99 4.80
N PHE A 4 3.50 47.62 3.68
CA PHE A 4 3.61 47.14 2.34
C PHE A 4 4.92 46.38 2.09
N PHE A 5 4.85 45.15 1.60
CA PHE A 5 5.90 44.57 0.79
C PHE A 5 5.59 44.86 -0.66
N ASP A 6 6.30 45.84 -1.19
CA ASP A 6 6.37 46.16 -2.61
C ASP A 6 7.17 45.07 -3.34
N ASN A 7 6.49 44.25 -4.10
CA ASN A 7 7.06 43.13 -4.87
C ASN A 7 7.20 43.47 -6.36
N SER A 8 7.74 44.66 -6.67
CA SER A 8 8.03 45.11 -8.04
C SER A 8 9.54 45.30 -8.29
N GLN A 9 10.33 44.26 -8.08
CA GLN A 9 11.63 44.09 -8.75
C GLN A 9 11.70 42.74 -9.42
N SER A 10 11.05 42.63 -10.58
CA SER A 10 11.40 41.66 -11.61
C SER A 10 12.84 41.96 -12.08
N THR A 11 13.81 41.41 -11.34
CA THR A 11 15.19 41.34 -11.82
C THR A 11 15.19 40.41 -13.04
N LYS A 12 15.32 41.01 -14.22
CA LYS A 12 15.74 40.30 -15.44
C LYS A 12 16.94 39.43 -15.07
N ALA A 13 16.77 38.12 -15.03
CA ALA A 13 17.84 37.17 -14.89
C ALA A 13 18.75 37.40 -16.09
N ALA A 14 19.91 38.06 -15.89
CA ALA A 14 20.92 38.18 -16.90
C ALA A 14 21.33 36.75 -17.24
N THR A 15 21.15 36.36 -18.49
CA THR A 15 21.60 35.08 -19.03
C THR A 15 23.10 35.10 -19.02
N LEU A 16 23.71 34.47 -17.96
CA LEU A 16 25.15 34.31 -17.87
C LEU A 16 25.64 33.46 -19.04
N THR A 17 26.76 33.84 -19.63
CA THR A 17 27.42 33.04 -20.64
C THR A 17 27.87 31.70 -20.07
N ARG A 18 28.13 30.73 -20.93
CA ARG A 18 28.64 29.41 -20.51
C ARG A 18 29.96 29.52 -19.72
N GLU A 19 30.81 30.45 -20.09
CA GLU A 19 32.09 30.69 -19.43
C GLU A 19 31.91 31.31 -18.04
N GLU A 20 31.01 32.28 -17.88
CA GLU A 20 30.64 32.85 -16.57
C GLU A 20 30.00 31.85 -15.65
N LEU A 21 29.15 30.93 -16.15
CA LEU A 21 28.58 29.84 -15.39
C LEU A 21 29.64 28.83 -14.93
N LEU A 22 30.61 28.48 -15.78
CA LEU A 22 31.72 27.59 -15.44
C LEU A 22 32.63 28.20 -14.37
N ALA A 23 32.98 29.50 -14.51
CA ALA A 23 33.77 30.22 -13.51
C ALA A 23 33.05 30.29 -12.14
N ARG A 24 31.75 30.57 -12.15
CA ARG A 24 30.95 30.62 -10.93
C ARG A 24 30.81 29.26 -10.25
N ASN A 25 30.64 28.19 -11.02
CA ASN A 25 30.61 26.83 -10.49
C ASN A 25 31.97 26.44 -9.85
N SER A 26 33.09 26.77 -10.45
CA SER A 26 34.43 26.52 -9.90
C SER A 26 34.65 27.24 -8.57
N ILE A 27 34.15 28.48 -8.44
CA ILE A 27 34.22 29.23 -7.17
C ILE A 27 33.36 28.55 -6.10
N LEU A 28 32.12 28.18 -6.42
CA LEU A 28 31.19 27.49 -5.50
C LEU A 28 31.74 26.12 -5.05
N GLU A 29 32.35 25.37 -5.97
CA GLU A 29 33.00 24.09 -5.64
C GLU A 29 34.19 24.30 -4.65
N SER A 30 34.98 25.36 -4.83
CA SER A 30 36.08 25.71 -3.96
C SER A 30 35.63 26.11 -2.54
N GLU A 31 34.55 26.92 -2.47
CA GLU A 31 33.96 27.32 -1.20
C GLU A 31 33.34 26.14 -0.47
N LEU A 32 32.64 25.25 -1.17
CA LEU A 32 32.07 24.04 -0.61
C LEU A 32 33.17 23.08 -0.10
N ALA A 33 34.29 22.93 -0.84
CA ALA A 33 35.43 22.15 -0.44
C ALA A 33 36.04 22.68 0.88
N ARG A 34 36.15 24.01 0.99
CA ARG A 34 36.67 24.65 2.21
C ARG A 34 35.76 24.40 3.41
N ALA A 35 34.45 24.60 3.22
CA ALA A 35 33.46 24.36 4.26
C ALA A 35 33.46 22.90 4.75
N LEU A 36 33.56 21.95 3.81
CA LEU A 36 33.63 20.53 4.18
C LEU A 36 34.88 20.19 4.96
N ARG A 37 36.05 20.71 4.57
CA ARG A 37 37.30 20.53 5.36
C ARG A 37 37.14 21.06 6.77
N GLU A 38 36.57 22.24 6.94
CA GLU A 38 36.34 22.86 8.25
C GLU A 38 35.36 22.01 9.11
N ILE A 39 34.29 21.50 8.54
CA ILE A 39 33.37 20.58 9.22
C ILE A 39 34.07 19.30 9.68
N TYR A 40 34.98 18.73 8.87
CA TYR A 40 35.73 17.54 9.24
C TYR A 40 36.75 17.84 10.36
N GLN A 41 37.39 18.99 10.29
CA GLN A 41 38.31 19.45 11.38
C GLN A 41 37.56 19.67 12.71
N LEU A 42 36.41 20.36 12.67
CA LEU A 42 35.57 20.59 13.85
C LEU A 42 35.06 19.28 14.47
N ARG A 43 34.92 18.23 13.68
CA ARG A 43 34.49 16.89 14.13
C ARG A 43 35.66 15.96 14.48
N ASN A 44 36.89 16.44 14.46
CA ASN A 44 38.14 15.65 14.63
C ASN A 44 38.23 14.44 13.67
N LEU A 45 37.65 14.57 12.47
CA LEU A 45 37.72 13.54 11.43
C LEU A 45 38.82 13.89 10.41
N LYS A 46 39.56 12.88 9.94
CA LYS A 46 40.50 13.03 8.84
C LYS A 46 39.78 12.76 7.50
N ILE A 47 40.05 13.60 6.51
CA ILE A 47 39.57 13.42 5.14
C ILE A 47 40.73 13.62 4.15
N SER A 48 40.87 12.69 3.19
CA SER A 48 41.80 12.86 2.09
C SER A 48 41.24 13.76 1.01
N ASP A 49 42.12 14.34 0.16
CA ASP A 49 41.65 15.17 -0.96
C ASP A 49 40.79 14.38 -1.98
N GLU A 50 41.09 13.08 -2.16
CA GLU A 50 40.27 12.19 -3.00
C GLU A 50 38.86 11.97 -2.40
N GLN A 51 38.77 11.72 -1.10
CA GLN A 51 37.51 11.60 -0.38
C GLN A 51 36.71 12.91 -0.39
N LEU A 52 37.41 14.05 -0.26
CA LEU A 52 36.75 15.38 -0.38
C LEU A 52 36.17 15.59 -1.76
N LYS A 53 36.88 15.23 -2.82
CA LYS A 53 36.39 15.31 -4.20
C LYS A 53 35.16 14.46 -4.40
N LEU A 54 35.13 13.23 -3.88
CA LEU A 54 33.96 12.36 -3.92
C LEU A 54 32.73 12.98 -3.25
N LEU A 55 32.89 13.64 -2.11
CA LEU A 55 31.79 14.33 -1.42
C LEU A 55 31.25 15.51 -2.22
N LEU A 56 32.13 16.31 -2.81
CA LEU A 56 31.76 17.44 -3.67
C LEU A 56 30.91 16.98 -4.84
N ASP A 57 31.38 15.95 -5.55
CA ASP A 57 30.64 15.37 -6.67
C ASP A 57 29.26 14.81 -6.24
N GLU A 58 29.15 14.22 -5.03
CA GLU A 58 27.86 13.78 -4.50
C GLU A 58 26.88 14.92 -4.27
N GLN A 59 27.35 16.06 -3.77
CA GLN A 59 26.50 17.25 -3.57
C GLN A 59 26.02 17.82 -4.90
N VAL A 60 26.89 17.93 -5.89
CA VAL A 60 26.54 18.41 -7.23
C VAL A 60 25.51 17.49 -7.89
N MET A 61 25.69 16.16 -7.79
CA MET A 61 24.71 15.21 -8.33
C MET A 61 23.39 15.27 -7.60
N ALA A 62 23.38 15.43 -6.26
CA ALA A 62 22.15 15.55 -5.50
C ALA A 62 21.30 16.77 -5.90
N LEU A 63 21.95 17.90 -6.24
CA LEU A 63 21.28 19.08 -6.77
C LEU A 63 20.65 18.80 -8.13
N ARG A 64 21.36 18.11 -9.03
CA ARG A 64 20.83 17.70 -10.34
C ARG A 64 19.66 16.72 -10.24
N GLU A 65 19.73 15.73 -9.34
CA GLU A 65 18.64 14.77 -9.11
C GLU A 65 17.38 15.42 -8.55
N SER A 66 17.51 16.50 -7.73
CA SER A 66 16.34 17.21 -7.20
C SER A 66 15.57 17.94 -8.30
N GLU A 67 16.22 18.31 -9.40
CA GLU A 67 15.59 18.99 -10.55
C GLU A 67 15.09 18.02 -11.63
N TYR A 68 15.78 16.87 -11.85
CA TYR A 68 15.55 16.00 -13.00
C TYR A 68 15.47 14.49 -12.64
N GLY A 69 15.24 14.14 -11.37
CA GLY A 69 15.30 12.76 -10.89
C GLY A 69 14.25 11.83 -11.51
N ALA A 70 14.65 10.63 -11.87
CA ALA A 70 13.77 9.59 -12.41
C ALA A 70 12.80 9.04 -11.34
N SER A 71 11.52 8.94 -11.67
CA SER A 71 10.45 8.48 -10.78
C SER A 71 10.42 6.94 -10.56
N SER A 72 11.27 6.15 -11.21
CA SER A 72 11.26 4.68 -11.18
C SER A 72 12.60 4.08 -10.78
N GLU A 73 12.59 3.20 -9.78
CA GLU A 73 13.77 2.47 -9.28
C GLU A 73 14.00 1.12 -10.01
N ARG A 74 13.50 0.95 -11.23
CA ARG A 74 13.70 -0.29 -12.00
C ARG A 74 15.13 -0.34 -12.56
N TYR A 75 15.99 -1.16 -11.95
CA TYR A 75 17.25 -1.55 -12.54
C TYR A 75 17.00 -2.46 -13.72
N LYS A 76 17.34 -2.02 -14.93
CA LYS A 76 17.39 -2.86 -16.13
C LYS A 76 18.85 -3.13 -16.45
N LYS A 77 19.28 -4.37 -16.34
CA LYS A 77 20.56 -4.80 -16.92
C LYS A 77 20.47 -4.54 -18.42
N PRO A 78 21.50 -3.94 -19.07
CA PRO A 78 21.47 -3.74 -20.50
C PRO A 78 21.40 -5.10 -21.20
N GLU A 79 20.24 -5.41 -21.77
CA GLU A 79 20.06 -6.61 -22.59
C GLU A 79 20.88 -6.44 -23.88
N LYS A 80 21.73 -7.43 -24.18
CA LYS A 80 22.26 -7.59 -25.52
C LYS A 80 21.08 -7.80 -26.45
N SER A 81 20.86 -6.86 -27.36
CA SER A 81 19.75 -6.85 -28.29
C SER A 81 19.85 -8.04 -29.26
N GLU A 82 19.25 -9.16 -28.92
CA GLU A 82 18.80 -10.10 -29.92
C GLU A 82 17.44 -9.65 -30.45
N LYS A 83 17.38 -9.37 -31.74
CA LYS A 83 16.14 -9.03 -32.44
C LYS A 83 15.19 -10.21 -32.34
N SER A 84 14.26 -10.18 -31.37
CA SER A 84 13.18 -11.15 -31.31
C SER A 84 12.24 -10.95 -32.49
N GLN A 85 12.07 -11.99 -33.30
CA GLN A 85 10.97 -12.06 -34.25
C GLN A 85 9.66 -11.98 -33.45
N ASN A 86 8.84 -10.97 -33.76
CA ASN A 86 7.53 -10.81 -33.12
C ASN A 86 6.70 -12.08 -33.32
N PRO A 87 6.22 -12.74 -32.26
CA PRO A 87 5.26 -13.84 -32.43
C PRO A 87 3.97 -13.31 -33.08
N PRO A 88 3.25 -14.15 -33.83
CA PRO A 88 1.99 -13.75 -34.46
C PRO A 88 1.03 -13.20 -33.37
N LYS A 89 0.36 -12.07 -33.68
CA LYS A 89 -0.58 -11.44 -32.76
C LYS A 89 -1.64 -12.47 -32.32
N PRO A 90 -1.84 -12.70 -31.03
CA PRO A 90 -2.83 -13.66 -30.56
C PRO A 90 -4.23 -13.25 -31.03
N ARG A 91 -5.05 -14.24 -31.42
CA ARG A 91 -6.45 -14.06 -31.82
C ARG A 91 -7.17 -13.28 -30.72
N VAL A 92 -7.82 -12.18 -31.07
CA VAL A 92 -8.58 -11.36 -30.11
C VAL A 92 -9.76 -12.20 -29.62
N LYS A 93 -9.75 -12.60 -28.34
CA LYS A 93 -10.85 -13.35 -27.72
C LYS A 93 -12.08 -12.45 -27.60
N LYS A 94 -13.28 -13.02 -27.80
CA LYS A 94 -14.57 -12.33 -27.55
C LYS A 94 -14.65 -11.88 -26.08
N PRO A 95 -15.40 -10.80 -25.74
CA PRO A 95 -15.59 -10.35 -24.37
C PRO A 95 -16.07 -11.46 -23.41
N SER A 96 -17.02 -12.31 -23.82
CA SER A 96 -17.52 -13.44 -23.02
C SER A 96 -16.44 -14.49 -22.71
N GLU A 97 -15.55 -14.76 -23.65
CA GLU A 97 -14.42 -15.68 -23.45
C GLU A 97 -13.34 -15.09 -22.51
N ARG A 98 -13.23 -13.76 -22.51
CA ARG A 98 -12.25 -13.03 -21.68
C ARG A 98 -12.75 -12.78 -20.26
N TYR A 99 -14.05 -12.56 -20.10
CA TYR A 99 -14.72 -12.16 -18.85
C TYR A 99 -15.85 -13.15 -18.51
N SER A 100 -15.50 -14.41 -18.32
CA SER A 100 -16.46 -15.51 -18.09
C SER A 100 -17.35 -15.34 -16.84
N ASN A 101 -16.97 -14.45 -15.91
CA ASN A 101 -17.70 -14.12 -14.69
C ASN A 101 -18.72 -12.98 -14.88
N ILE A 102 -18.80 -12.38 -16.08
CA ILE A 102 -19.74 -11.32 -16.39
C ILE A 102 -20.97 -11.93 -17.08
N PRO A 103 -22.21 -11.64 -16.64
CA PRO A 103 -23.40 -12.16 -17.30
C PRO A 103 -23.53 -11.60 -18.72
N VAL A 104 -23.88 -12.46 -19.65
CA VAL A 104 -24.20 -12.10 -21.04
C VAL A 104 -25.67 -11.79 -21.14
N ARG A 105 -26.03 -10.64 -21.70
CA ARG A 105 -27.37 -10.25 -22.05
C ARG A 105 -27.52 -10.20 -23.57
N GLU A 106 -28.36 -11.05 -24.12
CA GLU A 106 -28.67 -11.06 -25.55
C GLU A 106 -29.64 -9.93 -25.89
N LEU A 107 -29.38 -9.26 -27.01
CA LEU A 107 -30.26 -8.23 -27.59
C LEU A 107 -30.46 -8.56 -29.05
N GLU A 108 -31.68 -8.97 -29.40
CA GLU A 108 -32.04 -9.20 -30.79
C GLU A 108 -32.30 -7.86 -31.49
N ILE A 109 -31.64 -7.64 -32.62
CA ILE A 109 -31.77 -6.42 -33.41
C ILE A 109 -32.40 -6.82 -34.75
N ALA A 110 -33.67 -6.45 -34.92
CA ALA A 110 -34.38 -6.62 -36.17
C ALA A 110 -34.41 -5.29 -36.97
N ALA A 111 -34.49 -5.39 -38.28
CA ALA A 111 -34.69 -4.22 -39.10
C ALA A 111 -36.09 -3.63 -38.84
N THR A 112 -36.21 -2.30 -38.78
CA THR A 112 -37.48 -1.59 -38.56
C THR A 112 -38.49 -1.87 -39.66
N LEU A 113 -38.03 -2.11 -40.88
CA LEU A 113 -38.81 -2.57 -42.04
C LEU A 113 -38.08 -3.75 -42.66
N ALA A 114 -38.83 -4.79 -43.04
CA ALA A 114 -38.25 -5.94 -43.71
C ALA A 114 -37.59 -5.48 -45.03
N PRO A 115 -36.31 -5.84 -45.26
CA PRO A 115 -35.60 -5.41 -46.46
C PRO A 115 -36.19 -6.07 -47.73
N SER A 116 -36.08 -5.39 -48.86
CA SER A 116 -36.45 -5.93 -50.16
C SER A 116 -35.24 -6.60 -50.82
N CYS A 117 -35.50 -7.71 -51.50
CA CYS A 117 -34.47 -8.44 -52.26
C CYS A 117 -33.92 -7.55 -53.38
N THR A 118 -32.62 -7.44 -53.46
CA THR A 118 -31.95 -6.61 -54.48
C THR A 118 -32.03 -7.15 -55.90
N CYS A 119 -32.36 -8.44 -56.09
CA CYS A 119 -32.50 -9.07 -57.40
C CYS A 119 -33.94 -9.16 -57.94
N CYS A 120 -34.96 -9.32 -57.06
CA CYS A 120 -36.36 -9.49 -57.51
C CYS A 120 -37.37 -8.53 -56.87
N GLY A 121 -36.95 -7.63 -55.97
CA GLY A 121 -37.77 -6.61 -55.33
C GLY A 121 -38.79 -7.13 -54.28
N LYS A 122 -38.89 -8.44 -54.04
CA LYS A 122 -39.78 -8.99 -53.03
C LYS A 122 -39.31 -8.73 -51.61
N VAL A 123 -40.26 -8.51 -50.69
CA VAL A 123 -39.95 -8.35 -49.26
C VAL A 123 -39.34 -9.64 -48.73
N MET A 124 -38.20 -9.54 -48.04
CA MET A 124 -37.49 -10.70 -47.45
C MET A 124 -38.10 -11.07 -46.11
N THR A 125 -38.03 -12.36 -45.78
CA THR A 125 -38.43 -12.90 -44.48
C THR A 125 -37.19 -13.23 -43.67
N ASP A 126 -37.32 -13.28 -42.33
CA ASP A 126 -36.27 -13.72 -41.45
C ASP A 126 -35.78 -15.12 -41.81
N SER A 127 -34.48 -15.27 -42.05
CA SER A 127 -33.87 -16.56 -42.40
C SER A 127 -33.56 -17.45 -41.20
N GLY A 128 -33.74 -16.96 -39.99
CA GLY A 128 -33.32 -17.63 -38.75
C GLY A 128 -31.83 -17.56 -38.47
N MET A 129 -31.02 -17.06 -39.42
CA MET A 129 -29.57 -16.87 -39.18
C MET A 129 -29.33 -15.59 -38.38
N ARG A 130 -28.31 -15.63 -37.52
CA ARG A 130 -27.89 -14.48 -36.69
C ARG A 130 -26.41 -14.22 -36.87
N GLU A 131 -26.03 -12.96 -37.02
CA GLU A 131 -24.65 -12.50 -36.88
C GLU A 131 -24.43 -12.02 -35.47
N GLU A 132 -23.47 -12.60 -34.77
CA GLU A 132 -23.17 -12.33 -33.37
C GLU A 132 -21.99 -11.36 -33.24
N SER A 133 -22.20 -10.28 -32.51
CA SER A 133 -21.16 -9.38 -32.04
C SER A 133 -21.30 -9.12 -30.55
N GLU A 134 -20.19 -9.00 -29.85
CA GLU A 134 -20.21 -8.78 -28.41
C GLU A 134 -19.58 -7.43 -28.05
N GLN A 135 -20.21 -6.71 -27.13
CA GLN A 135 -19.73 -5.45 -26.59
C GLN A 135 -19.77 -5.48 -25.08
N LEU A 136 -18.65 -5.13 -24.42
CA LEU A 136 -18.62 -4.92 -22.98
C LEU A 136 -19.33 -3.60 -22.67
N THR A 137 -20.34 -3.64 -21.81
CA THR A 137 -21.11 -2.47 -21.39
C THR A 137 -21.09 -2.31 -19.88
N VAL A 138 -21.57 -1.17 -19.38
CA VAL A 138 -21.71 -0.86 -17.96
C VAL A 138 -23.17 -0.54 -17.64
N ILE A 139 -23.64 -1.04 -16.50
CA ILE A 139 -24.92 -0.61 -15.91
C ILE A 139 -24.57 0.50 -14.91
N PRO A 140 -24.99 1.75 -15.15
CA PRO A 140 -24.74 2.85 -14.22
C PRO A 140 -25.35 2.57 -12.84
N LYS A 141 -24.70 3.05 -11.79
CA LYS A 141 -25.19 2.97 -10.41
C LYS A 141 -26.55 3.67 -10.32
N LYS A 142 -27.53 2.99 -9.71
CA LYS A 142 -28.88 3.51 -9.49
C LYS A 142 -29.18 3.60 -8.00
N TYR A 143 -29.99 4.58 -7.63
CA TYR A 143 -30.49 4.76 -6.28
C TYR A 143 -32.01 4.56 -6.30
N GLU A 144 -32.54 3.95 -5.23
CA GLU A 144 -33.98 3.71 -5.08
C GLU A 144 -34.40 3.94 -3.63
N ILE A 145 -35.68 4.20 -3.42
CA ILE A 145 -36.28 4.33 -2.09
C ILE A 145 -37.05 3.04 -1.81
N VAL A 146 -36.58 2.28 -0.82
CA VAL A 146 -37.26 1.09 -0.34
C VAL A 146 -38.28 1.47 0.73
N ARG A 147 -39.55 1.35 0.43
CA ARG A 147 -40.63 1.59 1.40
C ARG A 147 -41.00 0.29 2.10
N GLN A 148 -40.66 0.14 3.36
CA GLN A 148 -41.03 -1.02 4.16
C GLN A 148 -42.41 -0.87 4.75
N LEU A 149 -43.35 -1.75 4.32
CA LEU A 149 -44.70 -1.82 4.83
C LEU A 149 -44.83 -2.99 5.83
N ARG A 150 -44.84 -2.67 7.13
CA ARG A 150 -44.97 -3.69 8.18
C ARG A 150 -46.43 -3.96 8.47
N VAL A 151 -46.82 -5.22 8.35
CA VAL A 151 -48.19 -5.66 8.58
C VAL A 151 -48.55 -5.49 10.05
N LYS A 152 -49.76 -4.95 10.29
CA LYS A 152 -50.36 -4.88 11.63
C LYS A 152 -51.41 -5.98 11.75
N TYR A 153 -51.22 -6.83 12.72
CA TYR A 153 -52.16 -7.92 13.05
C TYR A 153 -53.07 -7.47 14.16
N ARG A 154 -54.38 -7.69 14.01
CA ARG A 154 -55.41 -7.37 14.98
C ARG A 154 -56.06 -8.64 15.50
N CYS A 155 -56.19 -8.73 16.80
CA CYS A 155 -56.95 -9.82 17.41
C CYS A 155 -58.45 -9.65 17.16
N SER A 156 -59.19 -10.74 16.93
CA SER A 156 -60.65 -10.76 16.80
C SER A 156 -61.39 -10.23 18.04
N CYS A 157 -60.78 -10.34 19.22
CA CYS A 157 -61.29 -9.77 20.48
C CYS A 157 -61.18 -8.25 20.58
N HIS A 158 -60.56 -7.59 19.59
CA HIS A 158 -60.29 -6.14 19.54
C HIS A 158 -59.36 -5.64 20.68
N GLY A 159 -58.75 -6.52 21.47
CA GLY A 159 -57.93 -6.15 22.64
C GLY A 159 -56.51 -5.73 22.33
N SER A 160 -55.89 -6.14 21.20
CA SER A 160 -54.50 -5.81 20.86
C SER A 160 -54.25 -5.70 19.37
N ILE A 161 -53.34 -4.83 19.02
CA ILE A 161 -52.72 -4.71 17.67
C ILE A 161 -51.22 -4.91 17.79
N ILE A 162 -50.69 -5.85 17.04
CA ILE A 162 -49.23 -6.13 17.00
C ILE A 162 -48.72 -5.83 15.61
N THR A 163 -47.66 -5.04 15.53
CA THR A 163 -46.96 -4.76 14.27
C THR A 163 -45.84 -5.79 14.06
N ALA A 164 -45.68 -6.31 12.87
CA ALA A 164 -44.56 -7.16 12.50
C ALA A 164 -43.21 -6.49 12.91
N PRO A 165 -42.26 -7.24 13.53
CA PRO A 165 -41.00 -6.66 13.93
C PRO A 165 -40.25 -6.09 12.73
N ALA A 166 -39.48 -5.01 12.96
CA ALA A 166 -38.56 -4.49 11.95
C ALA A 166 -37.38 -5.45 11.77
N PRO A 167 -36.85 -5.60 10.55
CA PRO A 167 -35.59 -6.32 10.38
C PRO A 167 -34.46 -5.62 11.15
N LYS A 168 -33.53 -6.40 11.70
CA LYS A 168 -32.32 -5.86 12.32
C LYS A 168 -31.51 -5.12 11.27
N ARG A 169 -30.83 -4.05 11.67
CA ARG A 169 -30.06 -3.16 10.78
C ARG A 169 -28.76 -2.73 11.46
N ILE A 170 -27.78 -2.31 10.67
CA ILE A 170 -26.51 -1.74 11.18
C ILE A 170 -26.82 -0.56 12.09
N ILE A 171 -27.71 0.36 11.66
CA ILE A 171 -28.14 1.53 12.43
C ILE A 171 -29.67 1.50 12.50
N GLU A 172 -30.20 1.24 13.68
CA GLU A 172 -31.64 1.25 13.89
C GLU A 172 -32.22 2.67 13.69
N GLY A 173 -33.35 2.76 13.01
CA GLY A 173 -34.02 4.03 12.72
C GLY A 173 -33.35 4.92 11.65
N SER A 174 -32.23 4.50 11.08
CA SER A 174 -31.59 5.26 9.99
C SER A 174 -32.49 5.35 8.76
N SER A 175 -32.46 6.49 8.07
CA SER A 175 -33.07 6.67 6.75
C SER A 175 -32.26 6.07 5.61
N TYR A 176 -31.03 5.64 5.85
CA TYR A 176 -30.13 4.99 4.90
C TYR A 176 -30.18 3.47 5.10
N SER A 177 -30.27 2.69 4.04
CA SER A 177 -30.22 1.22 4.13
C SER A 177 -28.82 0.72 4.46
N ASP A 178 -28.71 -0.53 4.89
CA ASP A 178 -27.42 -1.16 5.18
C ASP A 178 -26.52 -1.20 3.93
N GLU A 179 -27.10 -1.45 2.74
CA GLU A 179 -26.38 -1.41 1.47
C GLU A 179 -25.83 -0.01 1.14
N MET A 180 -26.55 1.06 1.50
CA MET A 180 -26.06 2.43 1.33
C MET A 180 -24.88 2.71 2.28
N ILE A 181 -24.95 2.25 3.52
CA ILE A 181 -23.88 2.40 4.52
C ILE A 181 -22.63 1.65 4.04
N GLU A 182 -22.78 0.40 3.62
CA GLU A 182 -21.70 -0.42 3.06
C GLU A 182 -21.06 0.24 1.83
N ASP A 183 -21.88 0.77 0.92
CA ASP A 183 -21.42 1.39 -0.30
C ASP A 183 -20.62 2.69 -0.05
N VAL A 184 -21.07 3.53 0.89
CA VAL A 184 -20.33 4.73 1.29
C VAL A 184 -18.98 4.37 1.91
N ALA A 185 -18.96 3.39 2.83
CA ALA A 185 -17.74 2.93 3.48
C ALA A 185 -16.73 2.34 2.48
N LEU A 186 -17.19 1.47 1.58
CA LEU A 186 -16.35 0.89 0.52
C LEU A 186 -15.85 1.93 -0.46
N SER A 187 -16.71 2.85 -0.91
CA SER A 187 -16.30 3.93 -1.81
C SER A 187 -15.16 4.75 -1.21
N LYS A 188 -15.22 5.06 0.10
CA LYS A 188 -14.17 5.84 0.77
C LYS A 188 -12.90 5.03 1.06
N TYR A 189 -13.01 3.83 1.64
CA TYR A 189 -11.86 3.11 2.17
C TYR A 189 -11.32 2.00 1.25
N CYS A 190 -12.10 1.54 0.28
CA CYS A 190 -11.65 0.59 -0.74
C CYS A 190 -11.29 1.28 -2.06
N ASP A 191 -12.19 2.14 -2.56
CA ASP A 191 -12.06 2.83 -3.85
C ASP A 191 -11.38 4.19 -3.72
N LEU A 192 -11.12 4.64 -2.50
CA LEU A 192 -10.40 5.88 -2.14
C LEU A 192 -11.08 7.15 -2.68
N ILE A 193 -12.41 7.16 -2.69
CA ILE A 193 -13.23 8.29 -3.14
C ILE A 193 -13.53 9.20 -1.94
N PRO A 194 -13.15 10.50 -1.97
CA PRO A 194 -13.59 11.47 -0.95
C PRO A 194 -15.10 11.58 -0.89
N ILE A 195 -15.64 11.84 0.30
CA ILE A 195 -17.12 11.92 0.49
C ILE A 195 -17.74 12.99 -0.39
N GLU A 196 -17.12 14.15 -0.58
CA GLU A 196 -17.59 15.22 -1.45
C GLU A 196 -17.69 14.76 -2.91
N ARG A 197 -16.71 13.94 -3.38
CA ARG A 197 -16.78 13.34 -4.71
C ARG A 197 -17.88 12.29 -4.80
N TYR A 198 -18.07 11.50 -3.76
CA TYR A 198 -19.18 10.54 -3.69
C TYR A 198 -20.52 11.25 -3.83
N VAL A 199 -20.74 12.33 -3.08
CA VAL A 199 -21.95 13.16 -3.18
C VAL A 199 -22.14 13.71 -4.61
N ALA A 200 -21.09 14.25 -5.21
CA ALA A 200 -21.14 14.75 -6.58
C ALA A 200 -21.41 13.64 -7.61
N MET A 201 -20.91 12.43 -7.39
CA MET A 201 -21.22 11.25 -8.23
C MET A 201 -22.68 10.83 -8.07
N ALA A 202 -23.18 10.81 -6.83
CA ALA A 202 -24.58 10.49 -6.52
C ALA A 202 -25.56 11.49 -7.17
N ALA A 203 -25.24 12.78 -7.11
CA ALA A 203 -26.02 13.82 -7.75
C ALA A 203 -26.13 13.66 -9.27
N ARG A 204 -25.05 13.26 -9.95
CA ARG A 204 -25.07 12.90 -11.37
C ARG A 204 -25.90 11.64 -11.65
N GLY A 205 -25.99 10.73 -10.68
CA GLY A 205 -26.85 9.55 -10.72
C GLY A 205 -28.31 9.81 -10.32
N GLY A 206 -28.69 11.08 -10.12
CA GLY A 206 -30.08 11.48 -9.77
C GLY A 206 -30.35 11.66 -8.27
N LEU A 207 -29.43 11.29 -7.37
CA LEU A 207 -29.58 11.47 -5.93
C LEU A 207 -28.91 12.78 -5.50
N LYS A 208 -29.70 13.86 -5.47
CA LYS A 208 -29.26 15.20 -5.11
C LYS A 208 -29.33 15.43 -3.59
N ASP A 209 -28.63 16.45 -3.12
CA ASP A 209 -28.70 16.98 -1.76
C ASP A 209 -28.36 15.98 -0.64
N LEU A 210 -27.46 15.01 -0.94
CA LEU A 210 -26.89 14.14 0.10
C LEU A 210 -25.99 14.95 1.05
N PRO A 211 -26.25 14.97 2.37
CA PRO A 211 -25.44 15.70 3.32
C PRO A 211 -24.10 14.95 3.58
N PRO A 212 -22.94 15.54 3.22
CA PRO A 212 -21.64 14.87 3.38
C PRO A 212 -21.36 14.46 4.82
N GLN A 213 -21.76 15.31 5.78
CA GLN A 213 -21.53 15.05 7.20
C GLN A 213 -22.25 13.79 7.69
N SER A 214 -23.51 13.57 7.23
CA SER A 214 -24.26 12.35 7.57
C SER A 214 -23.57 11.12 7.00
N LEU A 215 -23.00 11.20 5.79
CA LEU A 215 -22.28 10.07 5.20
C LEU A 215 -20.99 9.75 5.96
N ILE A 216 -20.29 10.78 6.50
CA ILE A 216 -19.13 10.56 7.36
C ILE A 216 -19.55 9.82 8.63
N GLU A 217 -20.65 10.24 9.27
CA GLU A 217 -21.17 9.60 10.48
C GLU A 217 -21.57 8.15 10.20
N LEU A 218 -22.20 7.84 9.06
CA LEU A 218 -22.48 6.46 8.67
C LEU A 218 -21.21 5.60 8.62
N THR A 219 -20.05 6.16 8.18
CA THR A 219 -18.79 5.39 8.18
C THR A 219 -18.28 5.13 9.59
N HIS A 220 -18.53 6.03 10.54
CA HIS A 220 -18.16 5.84 11.95
C HIS A 220 -19.00 4.72 12.59
N GLU A 221 -20.31 4.80 12.46
CA GLU A 221 -21.23 3.79 12.98
C GLU A 221 -20.97 2.41 12.34
N PHE A 222 -20.65 2.39 11.04
CA PHE A 222 -20.27 1.15 10.36
C PHE A 222 -18.97 0.56 10.91
N ALA A 223 -17.96 1.39 11.17
CA ALA A 223 -16.71 0.93 11.75
C ALA A 223 -16.92 0.35 13.16
N ASP A 224 -17.75 1.00 13.97
CA ASP A 224 -18.12 0.51 15.29
C ASP A 224 -18.84 -0.85 15.19
N PHE A 225 -19.79 -0.98 14.26
CA PHE A 225 -20.52 -2.23 14.01
C PHE A 225 -19.61 -3.40 13.62
N VAL A 226 -18.61 -3.16 12.76
CA VAL A 226 -17.67 -4.21 12.29
C VAL A 226 -16.42 -4.34 13.16
N SER A 227 -16.31 -3.60 14.27
CA SER A 227 -15.16 -3.62 15.18
C SER A 227 -14.83 -5.02 15.75
N PRO A 228 -15.78 -5.98 15.94
CA PRO A 228 -15.46 -7.34 16.32
C PRO A 228 -14.59 -8.06 15.28
N VAL A 229 -14.78 -7.77 14.00
CA VAL A 229 -13.93 -8.30 12.90
C VAL A 229 -12.52 -7.75 13.00
N TYR A 230 -12.38 -6.44 13.21
CA TYR A 230 -11.08 -5.80 13.42
C TYR A 230 -10.32 -6.45 14.58
N THR A 231 -11.00 -6.67 15.70
CA THR A 231 -10.42 -7.31 16.88
C THR A 231 -9.94 -8.74 16.56
N LEU A 232 -10.75 -9.50 15.82
CA LEU A 232 -10.38 -10.86 15.42
C LEU A 232 -9.15 -10.87 14.49
N ILE A 233 -9.08 -9.95 13.52
CA ILE A 233 -7.90 -9.79 12.63
C ILE A 233 -6.66 -9.43 13.45
N LYS A 234 -6.76 -8.47 14.38
CA LYS A 234 -5.67 -8.08 15.29
C LYS A 234 -5.16 -9.28 16.08
N ASN A 235 -6.06 -10.07 16.66
CA ASN A 235 -5.69 -11.29 17.39
C ASN A 235 -4.99 -12.32 16.48
N GLY A 236 -5.38 -12.42 15.21
CA GLY A 236 -4.71 -13.24 14.22
C GLY A 236 -3.24 -12.82 14.00
N VAL A 237 -2.98 -11.51 13.89
CA VAL A 237 -1.61 -10.98 13.82
C VAL A 237 -0.84 -11.26 15.11
N LEU A 238 -1.43 -10.95 16.27
CA LEU A 238 -0.77 -11.16 17.57
C LEU A 238 -0.43 -12.64 17.87
N SER A 239 -1.17 -13.57 17.27
CA SER A 239 -0.94 -15.00 17.42
C SER A 239 0.10 -15.58 16.47
N SER A 240 0.58 -14.81 15.51
CA SER A 240 1.49 -15.28 14.46
C SER A 240 2.96 -15.24 14.90
N ARG A 241 3.77 -16.18 14.38
CA ARG A 241 5.20 -16.30 14.70
C ARG A 241 6.05 -15.22 14.01
N VAL A 242 5.70 -14.85 12.78
CA VAL A 242 6.42 -13.85 11.96
C VAL A 242 5.50 -12.66 11.71
N LEU A 243 5.97 -11.50 12.06
CA LEU A 243 5.28 -10.22 11.93
C LEU A 243 6.03 -9.30 10.99
N HIS A 244 5.30 -8.57 10.18
CA HIS A 244 5.78 -7.41 9.44
C HIS A 244 5.26 -6.15 10.11
N ALA A 245 6.06 -5.10 10.14
CA ALA A 245 5.61 -3.79 10.60
C ALA A 245 6.17 -2.67 9.71
N ASP A 246 5.38 -1.61 9.58
CA ASP A 246 5.75 -0.36 8.92
C ASP A 246 4.80 0.74 9.40
N GLU A 247 5.20 2.01 9.31
CA GLU A 247 4.37 3.14 9.66
C GLU A 247 4.40 4.21 8.58
N THR A 248 3.30 4.96 8.49
CA THR A 248 3.21 6.10 7.57
C THR A 248 2.61 7.31 8.28
N PRO A 249 3.08 8.54 7.98
CA PRO A 249 2.47 9.74 8.55
C PRO A 249 0.98 9.79 8.25
N HIS A 250 0.19 10.21 9.23
CA HIS A 250 -1.22 10.52 9.12
C HIS A 250 -1.45 11.96 9.56
N ARG A 251 -2.28 12.71 8.85
CA ARG A 251 -2.53 14.12 9.16
C ARG A 251 -3.82 14.25 9.94
N MET A 252 -3.74 14.83 11.13
CA MET A 252 -4.89 15.26 11.90
C MET A 252 -5.16 16.73 11.55
N LEU A 253 -6.34 17.04 11.00
CA LEU A 253 -6.67 18.37 10.52
C LEU A 253 -7.21 19.27 11.64
N GLU A 254 -8.07 18.71 12.50
CA GLU A 254 -8.71 19.36 13.62
C GLU A 254 -8.72 18.44 14.85
N GLY A 255 -9.21 18.91 15.98
CA GLY A 255 -9.48 18.06 17.15
C GLY A 255 -8.26 17.49 17.87
N SER A 256 -7.03 17.92 17.51
CA SER A 256 -5.81 17.52 18.19
C SER A 256 -4.78 18.64 18.16
N ASP A 257 -4.05 18.82 19.27
CA ASP A 257 -2.91 19.73 19.34
C ASP A 257 -1.76 19.27 18.45
N LYS A 258 -1.60 17.96 18.31
CA LYS A 258 -0.60 17.35 17.43
C LYS A 258 -1.18 17.12 16.03
N LYS A 259 -0.68 17.84 15.03
CA LYS A 259 -1.09 17.68 13.62
C LYS A 259 -0.48 16.46 12.93
N SER A 260 0.64 15.94 13.43
CA SER A 260 1.35 14.79 12.85
C SER A 260 1.08 13.54 13.66
N TRP A 261 0.17 12.73 13.17
CA TRP A 261 -0.10 11.38 13.65
C TRP A 261 0.56 10.35 12.74
N TYR A 262 0.54 9.10 13.12
CA TYR A 262 1.09 7.98 12.36
C TYR A 262 0.13 6.82 12.34
N LEU A 263 -0.07 6.27 11.16
CA LEU A 263 -0.74 4.99 10.99
C LEU A 263 0.30 3.88 11.02
N TRP A 264 0.25 3.06 12.04
CA TRP A 264 1.08 1.88 12.22
C TRP A 264 0.38 0.67 11.64
N GLY A 265 1.10 -0.11 10.84
CA GLY A 265 0.60 -1.33 10.25
C GLY A 265 1.39 -2.54 10.70
N PHE A 266 0.68 -3.59 11.09
CA PHE A 266 1.25 -4.88 11.45
C PHE A 266 0.58 -5.96 10.63
N SER A 267 1.35 -6.82 9.98
CA SER A 267 0.78 -7.87 9.14
C SER A 267 1.50 -9.21 9.23
N THR A 268 0.84 -10.19 8.69
CA THR A 268 1.27 -11.57 8.49
C THR A 268 0.97 -11.97 7.04
N LYS A 269 1.04 -13.24 6.70
CA LYS A 269 0.61 -13.73 5.38
C LYS A 269 -0.91 -13.60 5.14
N GLU A 270 -1.72 -13.59 6.20
CA GLU A 270 -3.18 -13.66 6.11
C GLU A 270 -3.91 -12.49 6.75
N HIS A 271 -3.26 -11.77 7.65
CA HIS A 271 -3.87 -10.73 8.46
C HIS A 271 -3.06 -9.44 8.39
N CYS A 272 -3.75 -8.32 8.37
CA CYS A 272 -3.15 -6.99 8.50
C CYS A 272 -4.04 -6.16 9.41
N PHE A 273 -3.50 -5.59 10.48
CA PHE A 273 -4.22 -4.58 11.25
C PHE A 273 -3.46 -3.27 11.29
N LEU A 274 -4.21 -2.19 11.35
CA LEU A 274 -3.72 -0.82 11.36
C LEU A 274 -4.19 -0.13 12.64
N GLU A 275 -3.33 0.70 13.22
CA GLU A 275 -3.64 1.55 14.37
C GLU A 275 -3.13 2.96 14.13
N CYS A 276 -3.89 3.97 14.57
CA CYS A 276 -3.50 5.36 14.44
C CYS A 276 -3.06 5.91 15.80
N HIS A 277 -1.86 6.51 15.85
CA HIS A 277 -1.28 7.07 17.08
C HIS A 277 -0.70 8.46 16.82
N ASP A 278 -0.68 9.30 17.85
CA ASP A 278 -0.14 10.66 17.83
C ASP A 278 1.40 10.71 17.89
N THR A 279 2.06 9.57 17.80
CA THR A 279 3.50 9.44 17.92
C THR A 279 4.10 8.43 16.95
N ARG A 280 5.34 8.68 16.54
CA ARG A 280 6.21 7.73 15.84
C ARG A 280 7.12 6.94 16.79
N SER A 281 6.90 7.01 18.11
CA SER A 281 7.75 6.32 19.08
C SER A 281 7.68 4.80 18.91
N GLY A 282 8.80 4.11 19.09
CA GLY A 282 8.86 2.66 19.17
C GLY A 282 8.03 2.06 20.31
N ASP A 283 7.52 2.87 21.24
CA ASP A 283 6.63 2.41 22.31
C ASP A 283 5.34 1.81 21.75
N VAL A 284 4.79 2.37 20.67
CA VAL A 284 3.61 1.83 19.97
C VAL A 284 3.87 0.40 19.50
N ALA A 285 4.97 0.20 18.79
CA ALA A 285 5.32 -1.15 18.31
C ALA A 285 5.68 -2.08 19.48
N SER A 286 6.29 -1.57 20.56
CA SER A 286 6.65 -2.40 21.72
C SER A 286 5.41 -3.00 22.41
N GLU A 287 4.32 -2.24 22.54
CA GLU A 287 3.07 -2.75 23.11
C GLU A 287 2.48 -3.90 22.31
N VAL A 288 2.50 -3.80 20.99
CA VAL A 288 2.05 -4.85 20.07
C VAL A 288 2.95 -6.09 20.24
N LEU A 289 4.26 -5.92 20.24
CA LEU A 289 5.24 -6.99 20.33
C LEU A 289 5.21 -7.71 21.67
N ILE A 290 4.99 -7.00 22.78
CA ILE A 290 4.82 -7.59 24.12
C ILE A 290 3.61 -8.55 24.15
N LYS A 291 2.50 -8.12 23.56
CA LYS A 291 1.26 -8.91 23.50
C LYS A 291 1.32 -10.05 22.49
N SER A 292 2.19 -9.96 21.47
CA SER A 292 2.24 -10.94 20.38
C SER A 292 2.95 -12.23 20.76
N LYS A 293 2.70 -13.31 20.01
CA LYS A 293 3.47 -14.56 20.02
C LYS A 293 4.64 -14.54 19.04
N GLY A 294 4.88 -13.41 18.37
CA GLY A 294 5.90 -13.27 17.33
C GLY A 294 7.30 -13.57 17.82
N GLU A 295 8.09 -14.29 17.02
CA GLU A 295 9.51 -14.59 17.25
C GLU A 295 10.42 -13.82 16.27
N VAL A 296 9.85 -13.34 15.16
CA VAL A 296 10.57 -12.54 14.16
C VAL A 296 9.73 -11.33 13.79
N LEU A 297 10.37 -10.16 13.78
CA LEU A 297 9.81 -8.92 13.28
C LEU A 297 10.56 -8.50 12.02
N ILE A 298 9.86 -8.29 10.90
CA ILE A 298 10.41 -7.82 9.63
C ILE A 298 10.04 -6.36 9.45
N THR A 299 11.05 -5.49 9.31
CA THR A 299 10.86 -4.04 9.16
C THR A 299 11.93 -3.43 8.25
N ASP A 300 11.85 -2.11 8.06
CA ASP A 300 13.04 -1.33 7.72
C ASP A 300 13.97 -1.17 8.94
N VAL A 301 15.11 -0.47 8.77
CA VAL A 301 16.09 -0.23 9.86
C VAL A 301 15.76 1.08 10.59
N TYR A 302 14.48 1.36 10.86
CA TYR A 302 14.12 2.50 11.68
C TYR A 302 14.42 2.24 13.17
N SER A 303 15.08 3.19 13.82
CA SER A 303 15.51 3.06 15.23
C SER A 303 14.37 2.82 16.22
N GLY A 304 13.14 3.25 15.88
CA GLY A 304 11.94 2.98 16.65
C GLY A 304 11.66 1.48 16.80
N TYR A 305 11.89 0.69 15.76
CA TYR A 305 11.71 -0.78 15.83
C TYR A 305 12.80 -1.45 16.66
N ALA A 306 14.05 -0.97 16.58
CA ALA A 306 15.12 -1.47 17.46
C ALA A 306 14.78 -1.22 18.94
N LYS A 307 14.27 -0.02 19.28
CA LYS A 307 13.75 0.29 20.62
C LYS A 307 12.61 -0.66 21.00
N ALA A 308 11.63 -0.84 20.11
CA ALA A 308 10.47 -1.68 20.36
C ALA A 308 10.85 -3.14 20.66
N VAL A 309 11.74 -3.72 19.84
CA VAL A 309 12.21 -5.11 20.04
C VAL A 309 12.98 -5.23 21.35
N ARG A 310 13.84 -4.26 21.70
CA ARG A 310 14.56 -4.26 22.97
C ARG A 310 13.61 -4.25 24.15
N LEU A 311 12.64 -3.32 24.19
CA LEU A 311 11.66 -3.22 25.27
C LEU A 311 10.79 -4.48 25.37
N ALA A 312 10.33 -5.01 24.24
CA ALA A 312 9.55 -6.24 24.22
C ALA A 312 10.37 -7.44 24.73
N ASN A 313 11.65 -7.54 24.35
CA ASN A 313 12.52 -8.63 24.80
C ASN A 313 12.89 -8.55 26.27
N GLU A 314 13.01 -7.36 26.86
CA GLU A 314 13.15 -7.16 28.29
C GLU A 314 11.95 -7.76 29.05
N GLN A 315 10.73 -7.42 28.63
CA GLN A 315 9.49 -7.95 29.24
C GLN A 315 9.34 -9.46 29.02
N ARG A 316 9.64 -9.94 27.82
CA ARG A 316 9.56 -11.38 27.50
C ARG A 316 10.55 -12.22 28.31
N ARG A 317 11.74 -11.70 28.57
CA ARG A 317 12.72 -12.36 29.43
C ARG A 317 12.18 -12.57 30.83
N LEU A 318 11.53 -11.54 31.39
CA LEU A 318 10.89 -11.64 32.72
C LEU A 318 9.77 -12.67 32.74
N GLN A 319 9.11 -12.90 31.60
CA GLN A 319 8.02 -13.86 31.44
C GLN A 319 8.48 -15.26 30.99
N GLY A 320 9.79 -15.50 30.83
CA GLY A 320 10.30 -16.78 30.30
C GLY A 320 9.91 -17.07 28.84
N ARG A 321 9.59 -16.03 28.04
CA ARG A 321 9.13 -16.18 26.64
C ARG A 321 10.30 -16.06 25.66
N PRO A 322 10.20 -16.69 24.46
CA PRO A 322 11.19 -16.53 23.39
C PRO A 322 11.40 -15.06 23.01
N GLN A 323 12.64 -14.70 22.74
CA GLN A 323 13.00 -13.37 22.29
C GLN A 323 12.66 -13.15 20.80
N ILE A 324 12.29 -11.92 20.46
CA ILE A 324 12.04 -11.50 19.08
C ILE A 324 13.36 -11.18 18.40
N ARG A 325 13.57 -11.74 17.21
CA ARG A 325 14.69 -11.40 16.31
C ARG A 325 14.23 -10.41 15.26
N SER A 326 15.07 -9.43 14.94
CA SER A 326 14.81 -8.46 13.87
C SER A 326 15.31 -9.00 12.53
N ALA A 327 14.43 -9.06 11.54
CA ALA A 327 14.79 -9.25 10.15
C ALA A 327 14.60 -7.94 9.39
N TYR A 328 15.50 -7.64 8.46
CA TYR A 328 15.50 -6.36 7.76
C TYR A 328 15.21 -6.50 6.27
N CYS A 329 14.55 -5.48 5.73
CA CYS A 329 14.11 -5.41 4.34
C CYS A 329 15.30 -5.30 3.37
N ASN A 330 15.56 -6.33 2.57
CA ASN A 330 16.60 -6.32 1.55
C ASN A 330 16.30 -5.34 0.39
N ALA A 331 15.03 -5.01 0.13
CA ALA A 331 14.67 -3.99 -0.85
C ALA A 331 15.23 -2.61 -0.46
N HIS A 332 15.22 -2.27 0.84
CA HIS A 332 15.84 -1.04 1.33
C HIS A 332 17.37 -1.07 1.20
N ALA A 333 18.03 -2.17 1.53
CA ALA A 333 19.47 -2.33 1.34
C ALA A 333 19.85 -2.16 -0.14
N ARG A 334 19.12 -2.82 -1.05
CA ARG A 334 19.31 -2.68 -2.50
C ARG A 334 19.11 -1.24 -2.98
N ARG A 335 18.11 -0.52 -2.43
CA ARG A 335 17.80 0.87 -2.79
C ARG A 335 18.97 1.82 -2.51
N TYR A 336 19.73 1.60 -1.42
CA TYR A 336 20.92 2.37 -1.12
C TYR A 336 21.98 2.23 -2.22
N PHE A 337 22.25 1.01 -2.71
CA PHE A 337 23.17 0.79 -3.83
C PHE A 337 22.65 1.35 -5.12
N TYR A 338 21.37 1.17 -5.43
CA TYR A 338 20.75 1.71 -6.64
C TYR A 338 20.87 3.23 -6.75
N LYS A 339 20.62 3.96 -5.68
CA LYS A 339 20.77 5.42 -5.64
C LYS A 339 22.21 5.89 -5.82
N ASN A 340 23.17 5.06 -5.53
CA ASN A 340 24.59 5.38 -5.66
C ASN A 340 25.19 4.92 -7.01
N TRP A 341 24.55 3.98 -7.72
CA TRP A 341 25.05 3.39 -8.96
C TRP A 341 25.34 4.40 -10.09
N PRO A 342 24.59 5.48 -10.31
CA PRO A 342 24.91 6.45 -11.36
C PRO A 342 26.30 7.07 -11.21
N LYS A 343 26.77 7.21 -9.96
CA LYS A 343 28.07 7.79 -9.63
C LYS A 343 29.14 6.73 -9.37
N TYR A 344 28.80 5.71 -8.57
CA TYR A 344 29.72 4.66 -8.14
C TYR A 344 29.44 3.37 -8.88
N LYS A 345 30.26 3.07 -9.89
CA LYS A 345 30.09 1.85 -10.70
C LYS A 345 30.26 0.56 -9.89
N GLU A 346 30.99 0.64 -8.79
CA GLU A 346 31.16 -0.44 -7.82
C GLU A 346 29.83 -0.94 -7.25
N ALA A 347 28.82 -0.06 -7.18
CA ALA A 347 27.48 -0.40 -6.72
C ALA A 347 26.77 -1.44 -7.65
N GLU A 348 27.19 -1.54 -8.93
CA GLU A 348 26.67 -2.51 -9.89
C GLU A 348 26.87 -3.95 -9.41
N PHE A 349 28.02 -4.25 -8.81
CA PHE A 349 28.30 -5.54 -8.21
C PHE A 349 27.22 -5.98 -7.20
N TYR A 350 26.80 -5.08 -6.31
CA TYR A 350 25.76 -5.37 -5.34
C TYR A 350 24.39 -5.52 -5.99
N LEU A 351 24.09 -4.68 -6.99
CA LEU A 351 22.84 -4.75 -7.72
C LEU A 351 22.70 -6.06 -8.52
N ASP A 352 23.77 -6.55 -9.13
CA ASP A 352 23.78 -7.83 -9.83
C ASP A 352 23.55 -9.01 -8.85
N HIS A 353 24.22 -9.01 -7.70
CA HIS A 353 24.00 -10.03 -6.67
C HIS A 353 22.58 -9.99 -6.11
N PHE A 354 22.04 -8.79 -5.82
CA PHE A 354 20.61 -8.66 -5.43
C PHE A 354 19.68 -9.15 -6.53
N HIS A 355 19.98 -8.89 -7.80
CA HIS A 355 19.18 -9.39 -8.92
C HIS A 355 19.12 -10.93 -8.92
N GLU A 356 20.23 -11.60 -8.80
CA GLU A 356 20.31 -13.08 -8.73
C GLU A 356 19.59 -13.62 -7.48
N ILE A 357 19.76 -12.97 -6.32
CA ILE A 357 19.06 -13.33 -5.07
C ILE A 357 17.54 -13.25 -5.27
N TYR A 358 17.04 -12.17 -5.86
CA TYR A 358 15.61 -12.02 -6.10
C TYR A 358 15.07 -12.97 -7.16
N GLN A 359 15.89 -13.41 -8.13
CA GLN A 359 15.51 -14.47 -9.07
C GLN A 359 15.31 -15.83 -8.35
N LEU A 360 16.25 -16.19 -7.47
CA LEU A 360 16.13 -17.40 -6.65
C LEU A 360 14.92 -17.33 -5.70
N GLU A 361 14.68 -16.19 -5.07
CA GLU A 361 13.52 -16.01 -4.20
C GLU A 361 12.19 -16.07 -4.98
N ALA A 362 12.16 -15.58 -6.23
CA ALA A 362 11.00 -15.72 -7.11
C ALA A 362 10.74 -17.19 -7.46
N ALA A 363 11.79 -17.99 -7.69
CA ALA A 363 11.68 -19.45 -7.91
C ALA A 363 11.23 -20.19 -6.63
N ALA A 364 11.56 -19.68 -5.45
CA ALA A 364 11.15 -20.24 -4.15
C ALA A 364 9.67 -19.98 -3.82
N LYS A 365 9.03 -19.03 -4.49
CA LYS A 365 7.65 -18.62 -4.19
C LYS A 365 6.67 -19.78 -4.44
N GLY A 366 5.87 -20.10 -3.42
CA GLY A 366 4.86 -21.17 -3.49
C GLY A 366 5.43 -22.58 -3.31
N GLN A 367 6.75 -22.73 -3.12
CA GLN A 367 7.38 -24.00 -2.85
C GLN A 367 7.20 -24.44 -1.40
N ALA A 368 7.38 -25.73 -1.13
CA ALA A 368 7.41 -26.28 0.23
C ALA A 368 8.63 -25.75 1.02
N PRO A 369 8.53 -25.62 2.36
CA PRO A 369 9.60 -25.06 3.20
C PRO A 369 10.99 -25.66 2.98
N PRO A 370 11.17 -26.99 2.81
CA PRO A 370 12.48 -27.56 2.52
C PRO A 370 13.10 -27.06 1.20
N LYS A 371 12.27 -26.91 0.15
CA LYS A 371 12.73 -26.42 -1.16
C LYS A 371 13.07 -24.92 -1.11
N ILE A 372 12.30 -24.14 -0.33
CA ILE A 372 12.63 -22.73 -0.09
C ILE A 372 14.01 -22.63 0.56
N LEU A 373 14.29 -23.41 1.61
CA LEU A 373 15.58 -23.39 2.30
C LEU A 373 16.74 -23.89 1.41
N GLU A 374 16.50 -24.84 0.53
CA GLU A 374 17.50 -25.30 -0.46
C GLU A 374 17.91 -24.13 -1.38
N LEU A 375 16.94 -23.45 -2.02
CA LEU A 375 17.21 -22.29 -2.88
C LEU A 375 17.88 -21.14 -2.13
N ARG A 376 17.50 -20.92 -0.87
CA ARG A 376 18.10 -19.88 -0.03
C ARG A 376 19.54 -20.20 0.39
N ARG A 377 19.92 -21.48 0.49
CA ARG A 377 21.33 -21.86 0.67
C ARG A 377 22.20 -21.44 -0.51
N GLU A 378 21.66 -21.45 -1.74
CA GLU A 378 22.37 -20.95 -2.92
C GLU A 378 22.57 -19.42 -2.87
N MET A 379 21.76 -18.67 -2.13
CA MET A 379 21.91 -17.23 -1.97
C MET A 379 23.03 -16.85 -0.97
N ALA A 380 23.32 -17.72 0.00
CA ALA A 380 24.28 -17.43 1.07
C ALA A 380 25.69 -17.05 0.57
N PRO A 381 26.28 -17.71 -0.43
CA PRO A 381 27.58 -17.31 -0.99
C PRO A 381 27.56 -15.90 -1.60
N ARG A 382 26.43 -15.47 -2.18
CA ARG A 382 26.27 -14.13 -2.75
C ARG A 382 26.30 -13.05 -1.66
N PHE A 383 25.59 -13.27 -0.56
CA PHE A 383 25.68 -12.38 0.61
C PHE A 383 27.08 -12.35 1.20
N ALA A 384 27.77 -13.48 1.29
CA ALA A 384 29.14 -13.56 1.78
C ALA A 384 30.12 -12.76 0.87
N ALA A 385 29.99 -12.88 -0.46
CA ALA A 385 30.76 -12.12 -1.42
C ALA A 385 30.53 -10.61 -1.29
N MET A 386 29.25 -10.19 -1.19
CA MET A 386 28.89 -8.78 -0.98
C MET A 386 29.47 -8.26 0.36
N LYS A 387 29.38 -9.05 1.45
CA LYS A 387 29.94 -8.65 2.76
C LYS A 387 31.43 -8.46 2.69
N LYS A 388 32.17 -9.42 2.12
CA LYS A 388 33.62 -9.35 1.96
C LYS A 388 34.02 -8.08 1.21
N ARG A 389 33.43 -7.86 0.05
CA ARG A 389 33.71 -6.68 -0.78
C ARG A 389 33.35 -5.37 -0.07
N ALA A 390 32.22 -5.31 0.62
CA ALA A 390 31.84 -4.12 1.38
C ALA A 390 32.82 -3.77 2.49
N MET A 391 33.40 -4.78 3.15
CA MET A 391 34.45 -4.57 4.16
C MET A 391 35.76 -4.04 3.54
N GLU A 392 36.12 -4.49 2.35
CA GLU A 392 37.27 -4.05 1.58
C GLU A 392 37.12 -2.62 1.06
N GLU A 393 35.92 -2.28 0.56
CA GLU A 393 35.62 -0.97 -0.02
C GLU A 393 35.41 0.14 1.00
N LEU A 394 34.83 -0.19 2.18
CA LEU A 394 34.34 0.81 3.16
C LEU A 394 35.47 1.84 3.56
N PRO A 395 36.74 1.46 3.80
CA PRO A 395 37.77 2.42 4.20
C PRO A 395 38.14 3.43 3.10
N GLY A 396 37.89 3.10 1.83
CA GLY A 396 38.19 3.94 0.67
C GLY A 396 37.24 5.14 0.50
N TYR A 397 36.08 5.15 1.17
CA TYR A 397 35.06 6.17 1.00
C TYR A 397 34.91 7.07 2.23
N PRO A 398 34.58 8.36 2.05
CA PRO A 398 34.40 9.29 3.16
C PRO A 398 33.15 8.94 3.98
N GLU A 399 33.25 9.00 5.31
CA GLU A 399 32.17 8.60 6.23
C GLU A 399 30.81 9.32 6.02
N GLN A 400 30.86 10.55 5.52
CA GLN A 400 29.64 11.34 5.22
C GLN A 400 29.06 11.00 3.85
N GLY A 401 29.81 10.31 2.99
CA GLY A 401 29.41 9.95 1.63
C GLY A 401 28.19 9.01 1.57
N LYS A 402 27.40 9.15 0.55
CA LYS A 402 26.21 8.32 0.35
C LYS A 402 26.57 6.86 0.12
N TYR A 403 27.66 6.59 -0.61
CA TYR A 403 28.12 5.22 -0.86
C TYR A 403 28.68 4.56 0.40
N TYR A 404 29.48 5.29 1.21
CA TYR A 404 29.90 4.84 2.52
C TYR A 404 28.69 4.45 3.40
N LYS A 405 27.64 5.28 3.41
CA LYS A 405 26.43 5.01 4.16
C LYS A 405 25.70 3.76 3.65
N ALA A 406 25.73 3.48 2.33
CA ALA A 406 25.17 2.24 1.77
C ALA A 406 25.94 1.01 2.25
N LEU A 407 27.28 1.04 2.20
CA LEU A 407 28.15 -0.03 2.69
C LEU A 407 27.98 -0.26 4.19
N LYS A 408 28.02 0.83 4.98
CA LYS A 408 27.82 0.78 6.43
C LYS A 408 26.45 0.25 6.83
N TYR A 409 25.39 0.69 6.11
CA TYR A 409 24.03 0.15 6.30
C TYR A 409 23.98 -1.35 6.06
N PHE A 410 24.56 -1.82 4.97
CA PHE A 410 24.58 -3.24 4.61
C PHE A 410 25.36 -4.07 5.65
N LEU A 411 26.57 -3.64 6.00
CA LEU A 411 27.42 -4.34 6.97
C LEU A 411 26.83 -4.34 8.38
N GLY A 412 26.34 -3.19 8.84
CA GLY A 412 25.79 -3.02 10.19
C GLY A 412 24.49 -3.80 10.43
N ASN A 413 23.77 -4.15 9.36
CA ASN A 413 22.48 -4.84 9.44
C ASN A 413 22.54 -6.25 8.85
N PHE A 414 23.74 -6.78 8.56
CA PHE A 414 23.95 -8.01 7.81
C PHE A 414 23.21 -9.21 8.40
N GLU A 415 23.23 -9.40 9.71
CA GLU A 415 22.56 -10.52 10.38
C GLU A 415 21.04 -10.48 10.18
N GLY A 416 20.42 -9.31 10.33
CA GLY A 416 18.99 -9.14 10.08
C GLY A 416 18.62 -9.26 8.61
N LEU A 417 19.49 -8.79 7.68
CA LEU A 417 19.29 -8.93 6.23
C LEU A 417 19.38 -10.38 5.75
N THR A 418 20.13 -11.23 6.46
CA THR A 418 20.35 -12.64 6.09
C THR A 418 19.54 -13.63 6.92
N LEU A 419 18.76 -13.18 7.91
CA LEU A 419 17.98 -14.05 8.79
C LEU A 419 17.00 -14.95 8.01
N PHE A 420 16.42 -14.47 6.93
CA PHE A 420 15.49 -15.21 6.08
C PHE A 420 16.14 -16.43 5.42
N LEU A 421 17.45 -16.47 5.25
CA LEU A 421 18.15 -17.61 4.64
C LEU A 421 17.99 -18.90 5.45
N ALA A 422 17.86 -18.79 6.75
CA ALA A 422 17.74 -19.91 7.67
C ALA A 422 16.28 -20.24 8.06
N ASP A 423 15.30 -19.44 7.63
CA ASP A 423 13.90 -19.58 8.05
C ASP A 423 12.94 -19.37 6.86
N ALA A 424 12.35 -20.45 6.35
CA ALA A 424 11.41 -20.40 5.22
C ALA A 424 10.16 -19.55 5.48
N GLY A 425 9.81 -19.29 6.72
CA GLY A 425 8.67 -18.43 7.11
C GLY A 425 8.97 -16.94 7.07
N VAL A 426 10.25 -16.55 7.06
CA VAL A 426 10.69 -15.15 7.05
C VAL A 426 10.83 -14.66 5.62
N SER A 427 10.23 -13.51 5.29
CA SER A 427 10.30 -12.91 3.95
C SER A 427 11.65 -12.20 3.75
N ILE A 428 12.14 -12.16 2.51
CA ILE A 428 13.36 -11.44 2.13
C ILE A 428 13.21 -9.92 2.32
N ASP A 429 12.01 -9.38 2.18
CA ASP A 429 11.74 -7.94 2.28
C ASP A 429 10.40 -7.63 2.97
N ASN A 430 10.15 -6.34 3.20
CA ASN A 430 8.94 -5.80 3.82
C ASN A 430 7.94 -5.23 2.80
N ASN A 431 8.14 -5.48 1.50
CA ASN A 431 7.32 -4.91 0.43
C ASN A 431 5.83 -5.27 0.55
N SER A 432 5.50 -6.41 1.17
CA SER A 432 4.11 -6.80 1.44
C SER A 432 3.43 -5.80 2.36
N GLN A 433 4.07 -5.42 3.46
CA GLN A 433 3.56 -4.44 4.41
C GLN A 433 3.47 -3.03 3.81
N GLU A 434 4.50 -2.60 3.07
CA GLU A 434 4.48 -1.32 2.36
C GLU A 434 3.29 -1.20 1.40
N ARG A 435 2.95 -2.29 0.70
CA ARG A 435 1.76 -2.32 -0.18
C ARG A 435 0.45 -2.18 0.56
N LEU A 436 0.33 -2.76 1.78
CA LEU A 436 -0.87 -2.65 2.60
C LEU A 436 -1.10 -1.22 3.12
N LEU A 437 -0.04 -0.44 3.32
CA LEU A 437 -0.15 0.98 3.68
C LEU A 437 -0.45 1.89 2.47
N ARG A 438 -0.29 1.40 1.24
CA ARG A 438 -0.41 2.23 0.02
C ARG A 438 -1.80 2.83 -0.14
N SER A 439 -2.87 2.07 0.12
CA SER A 439 -4.24 2.59 0.01
C SER A 439 -4.46 3.78 0.93
N HIS A 440 -3.99 3.70 2.18
CA HIS A 440 -4.04 4.83 3.10
C HIS A 440 -3.22 6.03 2.61
N VAL A 441 -2.00 5.80 2.10
CA VAL A 441 -1.14 6.87 1.56
C VAL A 441 -1.79 7.56 0.36
N VAL A 442 -2.43 6.82 -0.54
CA VAL A 442 -3.17 7.38 -1.68
C VAL A 442 -4.41 8.12 -1.18
N GLY A 443 -5.19 7.50 -0.30
CA GLY A 443 -6.39 8.09 0.28
C GLY A 443 -6.12 9.45 0.93
N ARG A 444 -5.14 9.54 1.83
CA ARG A 444 -4.80 10.82 2.47
C ARG A 444 -4.34 11.90 1.50
N LYS A 445 -3.82 11.55 0.31
CA LYS A 445 -3.50 12.54 -0.74
C LYS A 445 -4.74 13.11 -1.41
N THR A 446 -5.88 12.42 -1.33
CA THR A 446 -7.16 12.86 -1.93
C THR A 446 -8.05 13.61 -0.95
N TRP A 447 -8.01 13.29 0.35
CA TRP A 447 -8.79 13.98 1.39
C TRP A 447 -7.94 14.55 2.55
N TYR A 448 -6.62 14.62 2.38
CA TYR A 448 -5.61 15.28 3.25
C TYR A 448 -5.42 14.66 4.64
N GLY A 449 -6.35 13.96 5.22
CA GLY A 449 -6.27 13.37 6.57
C GLY A 449 -7.64 13.17 7.19
N THR A 450 -7.69 13.15 8.51
CA THR A 450 -8.94 13.09 9.29
C THR A 450 -9.09 14.31 10.17
N HIS A 451 -10.34 14.69 10.47
CA HIS A 451 -10.64 15.85 11.31
C HIS A 451 -10.64 15.54 12.81
N SER A 452 -10.82 14.27 13.19
CA SER A 452 -10.94 13.84 14.58
C SER A 452 -10.25 12.49 14.83
N GLU A 453 -9.99 12.20 16.09
CA GLU A 453 -9.50 10.88 16.52
C GLU A 453 -10.47 9.76 16.12
N ARG A 454 -11.80 9.98 16.29
CA ARG A 454 -12.82 9.02 15.83
C ARG A 454 -12.66 8.72 14.34
N GLY A 455 -12.41 9.76 13.52
CA GLY A 455 -12.14 9.59 12.09
C GLY A 455 -10.86 8.79 11.81
N ALA A 456 -9.82 8.98 12.61
CA ALA A 456 -8.57 8.22 12.50
C ALA A 456 -8.76 6.74 12.88
N PHE A 457 -9.49 6.44 13.95
CA PHE A 457 -9.83 5.07 14.35
C PHE A 457 -10.74 4.39 13.33
N THR A 458 -11.75 5.09 12.81
CA THR A 458 -12.60 4.60 11.71
C THR A 458 -11.77 4.21 10.51
N ALA A 459 -10.82 5.05 10.10
CA ALA A 459 -9.93 4.76 9.00
C ALA A 459 -9.06 3.51 9.28
N ALA A 460 -8.51 3.38 10.49
CA ALA A 460 -7.72 2.22 10.91
C ALA A 460 -8.54 0.92 10.83
N ILE A 461 -9.77 0.92 11.33
CA ILE A 461 -10.66 -0.26 11.32
C ILE A 461 -11.03 -0.64 9.89
N LEU A 462 -11.52 0.30 9.08
CA LEU A 462 -12.03 -0.01 7.75
C LEU A 462 -10.91 -0.36 6.76
N PHE A 463 -9.76 0.32 6.82
CA PHE A 463 -8.59 -0.10 6.05
C PHE A 463 -8.07 -1.47 6.49
N THR A 464 -8.09 -1.80 7.78
CA THR A 464 -7.73 -3.15 8.28
C THR A 464 -8.54 -4.22 7.58
N ILE A 465 -9.87 -4.08 7.55
CA ILE A 465 -10.77 -5.04 6.92
C ILE A 465 -10.53 -5.13 5.42
N VAL A 466 -10.48 -3.99 4.74
CA VAL A 466 -10.30 -3.92 3.28
C VAL A 466 -8.95 -4.49 2.85
N GLU A 467 -7.85 -4.11 3.53
CA GLU A 467 -6.51 -4.60 3.18
C GLU A 467 -6.34 -6.08 3.51
N THR A 468 -6.98 -6.58 4.58
CA THR A 468 -7.00 -8.02 4.88
C THR A 468 -7.79 -8.79 3.81
N CYS A 469 -8.89 -8.26 3.28
CA CYS A 469 -9.59 -8.85 2.12
C CYS A 469 -8.67 -8.95 0.91
N LYS A 470 -7.99 -7.84 0.53
CA LYS A 470 -7.06 -7.79 -0.60
C LYS A 470 -5.90 -8.78 -0.42
N LEU A 471 -5.34 -8.87 0.79
CA LEU A 471 -4.26 -9.79 1.15
C LEU A 471 -4.66 -11.26 0.89
N ASN A 472 -5.92 -11.60 1.13
CA ASN A 472 -6.47 -12.93 0.94
C ASN A 472 -7.09 -13.16 -0.45
N GLY A 473 -7.05 -12.18 -1.35
CA GLY A 473 -7.70 -12.28 -2.66
C GLY A 473 -9.23 -12.39 -2.57
N VAL A 474 -9.82 -11.82 -1.53
CA VAL A 474 -11.26 -11.78 -1.29
C VAL A 474 -11.81 -10.44 -1.77
N ASN A 475 -12.94 -10.45 -2.47
CA ASN A 475 -13.64 -9.23 -2.85
C ASN A 475 -14.19 -8.52 -1.60
N PRO A 476 -13.73 -7.29 -1.25
CA PRO A 476 -14.17 -6.60 -0.05
C PRO A 476 -15.69 -6.38 0.01
N ARG A 477 -16.35 -6.13 -1.14
CA ARG A 477 -17.80 -5.91 -1.19
C ARG A 477 -18.59 -7.17 -0.82
N GLU A 478 -18.19 -8.30 -1.36
CA GLU A 478 -18.85 -9.59 -1.06
C GLU A 478 -18.63 -10.01 0.38
N TYR A 479 -17.40 -9.82 0.86
CA TYR A 479 -17.07 -10.12 2.25
C TYR A 479 -17.85 -9.25 3.23
N ILE A 480 -17.89 -7.93 3.02
CA ILE A 480 -18.62 -6.99 3.91
C ILE A 480 -20.10 -7.34 3.93
N LYS A 481 -20.71 -7.55 2.76
CA LYS A 481 -22.11 -7.96 2.70
C LYS A 481 -22.39 -9.24 3.49
N ALA A 482 -21.55 -10.26 3.35
CA ALA A 482 -21.70 -11.52 4.06
C ALA A 482 -21.55 -11.35 5.58
N ILE A 483 -20.50 -10.63 6.01
CA ILE A 483 -20.20 -10.46 7.43
C ILE A 483 -21.23 -9.58 8.15
N VAL A 484 -21.77 -8.56 7.46
CA VAL A 484 -22.88 -7.74 7.99
C VAL A 484 -24.11 -8.61 8.26
N GLN A 485 -24.51 -9.44 7.30
CA GLN A 485 -25.64 -10.36 7.48
C GLN A 485 -25.41 -11.36 8.63
N GLU A 486 -24.19 -11.85 8.76
CA GLU A 486 -23.83 -12.77 9.87
C GLU A 486 -23.90 -12.08 11.23
N LEU A 487 -23.35 -10.88 11.35
CA LEU A 487 -23.36 -10.11 12.60
C LEU A 487 -24.80 -9.72 12.99
N LEU A 488 -25.62 -9.29 12.05
CA LEU A 488 -27.06 -9.01 12.30
C LEU A 488 -27.85 -10.25 12.74
N ALA A 489 -27.44 -11.42 12.25
CA ALA A 489 -27.99 -12.71 12.68
C ALA A 489 -27.43 -13.21 14.04
N GLY A 490 -26.52 -12.45 14.66
CA GLY A 490 -25.87 -12.82 15.94
C GLY A 490 -24.83 -13.94 15.80
N LYS A 491 -24.32 -14.19 14.61
CA LYS A 491 -23.24 -15.16 14.39
C LYS A 491 -21.88 -14.56 14.78
N PRO A 492 -20.91 -15.40 15.16
CA PRO A 492 -19.56 -14.93 15.47
C PRO A 492 -18.89 -14.32 14.22
N PRO A 493 -18.03 -13.29 14.39
CA PRO A 493 -17.30 -12.70 13.29
C PRO A 493 -16.32 -13.70 12.65
N ARG A 494 -16.07 -13.55 11.36
CA ARG A 494 -15.05 -14.32 10.61
C ARG A 494 -14.06 -13.37 9.95
N THR A 495 -12.77 -13.74 9.93
CA THR A 495 -11.78 -13.00 9.17
C THR A 495 -11.93 -13.24 7.66
N PRO A 496 -11.36 -12.38 6.79
CA PRO A 496 -11.34 -12.65 5.35
C PRO A 496 -10.68 -13.98 4.96
N SER A 497 -9.67 -14.45 5.68
CA SER A 497 -9.06 -15.78 5.43
C SER A 497 -10.03 -16.91 5.76
N MET A 498 -10.76 -16.81 6.88
CA MET A 498 -11.80 -17.78 7.25
C MET A 498 -12.96 -17.77 6.24
N TYR A 499 -13.37 -16.61 5.77
CA TYR A 499 -14.39 -16.47 4.73
C TYR A 499 -13.93 -17.11 3.41
N ARG A 500 -12.69 -16.84 2.98
CA ARG A 500 -12.11 -17.46 1.77
C ARG A 500 -12.15 -18.98 1.81
N ALA A 501 -11.88 -19.59 2.98
CA ALA A 501 -11.91 -21.05 3.15
C ALA A 501 -13.30 -21.67 2.89
N THR A 502 -14.37 -20.87 2.91
CA THR A 502 -15.74 -21.32 2.61
C THR A 502 -16.16 -21.10 1.16
N LEU A 503 -15.34 -20.40 0.37
CA LEU A 503 -15.61 -20.19 -1.07
C LEU A 503 -15.16 -21.42 -1.87
N PRO A 504 -15.84 -21.74 -2.99
CA PRO A 504 -15.37 -22.78 -3.90
C PRO A 504 -13.94 -22.49 -4.34
N THR A 505 -13.11 -23.51 -4.40
CA THR A 505 -11.78 -23.43 -5.03
C THR A 505 -11.97 -23.21 -6.51
N ALA A 506 -11.53 -22.04 -7.04
CA ALA A 506 -11.59 -21.71 -8.46
C ALA A 506 -10.61 -22.56 -9.27
#